data_8870cd3f694b914acf769a8b23de2f99
#
_entry.id   8870cd3f694b914acf769a8b23de2f99
#
_cell.length_a   1.000
_cell.length_b   1.000
_cell.length_c   1.000
_cell.angle_alpha   90.00
_cell.angle_beta   90.00
_cell.angle_gamma   90.00
#
_symmetry.space_group_name_H-M   'P 1'
#
loop_
_entity.id
_entity.type
_entity.pdbx_description
1 polymer ?
#
loop_
_entity_poly.entity_id
_entity_poly.type
_entity_poly.pdbx_seq_one_letter_code
_entity_poly.pdbx_strand_id
1 'polypeptide(L)'
;ELETEIQRLGPETVIAFVAEPVVGATLGAVPAVPGYFRRVREICDSHGILLILDEVMCGMGRTGTLFACEQEGITADLITIAKGLGAGYQPIGALLVSARIHDAIRKGSGFFQHGHTYLGHAIGCAAALAVQHAIRDEGLLDAVTARGAQLATRLHERFDAHPHVGDIRGRGLFAGVELVEDRATKTPFNPALRLNATIKRIALASGLMCYPMGGTIDGRAGDHVLLAPPFITDPATIDRIVELLGESIDAAIEQNLCLLRLCQS
;
A
#
# COMPACT_ATOMS: atom_id res chain seq x y z
N GLU A 1 1.29 -20.26 -12.20
CA GLU A 1 1.30 -19.15 -13.19
C GLU A 1 2.71 -18.58 -13.37
N LEU A 2 3.38 -18.02 -12.31
CA LEU A 2 4.71 -17.41 -12.43
C LEU A 2 5.73 -18.36 -13.08
N GLU A 3 5.85 -19.59 -12.59
CA GLU A 3 6.79 -20.57 -13.13
C GLU A 3 6.47 -20.95 -14.59
N THR A 4 5.19 -21.10 -14.92
CA THR A 4 4.72 -21.35 -16.29
C THR A 4 5.10 -20.19 -17.22
N GLU A 5 4.97 -18.95 -16.75
CA GLU A 5 5.32 -17.76 -17.53
C GLU A 5 6.83 -17.62 -17.72
N ILE A 6 7.63 -17.91 -16.70
CA ILE A 6 9.09 -17.95 -16.82
C ILE A 6 9.52 -18.97 -17.87
N GLN A 7 8.94 -20.17 -17.87
CA GLN A 7 9.24 -21.20 -18.87
C GLN A 7 8.82 -20.77 -20.27
N ARG A 8 7.67 -20.12 -20.41
CA ARG A 8 7.17 -19.61 -21.70
C ARG A 8 8.08 -18.53 -22.29
N LEU A 9 8.64 -17.67 -21.45
CA LEU A 9 9.53 -16.58 -21.86
C LEU A 9 10.97 -17.05 -22.15
N GLY A 10 11.38 -18.15 -21.56
CA GLY A 10 12.76 -18.62 -21.45
C GLY A 10 13.43 -18.03 -20.21
N PRO A 11 13.79 -18.87 -19.21
CA PRO A 11 14.34 -18.40 -17.92
C PRO A 11 15.55 -17.48 -18.08
N GLU A 12 16.37 -17.68 -19.10
CA GLU A 12 17.56 -16.89 -19.40
C GLU A 12 17.24 -15.46 -19.89
N THR A 13 15.97 -15.20 -20.25
CA THR A 13 15.53 -13.84 -20.68
C THR A 13 14.88 -13.03 -19.55
N VAL A 14 14.62 -13.66 -18.38
CA VAL A 14 13.96 -13.04 -17.25
C VAL A 14 14.99 -12.62 -16.20
N ILE A 15 15.18 -11.33 -16.00
CA ILE A 15 16.17 -10.81 -15.03
C ILE A 15 15.60 -10.73 -13.62
N ALA A 16 14.34 -10.32 -13.44
CA ALA A 16 13.76 -10.07 -12.14
C ALA A 16 12.24 -10.27 -12.12
N PHE A 17 11.72 -10.61 -10.93
CA PHE A 17 10.32 -10.46 -10.56
C PHE A 17 10.18 -9.25 -9.63
N VAL A 18 9.24 -8.35 -9.92
CA VAL A 18 9.00 -7.12 -9.15
C VAL A 18 7.59 -7.12 -8.59
N ALA A 19 7.43 -6.88 -7.29
CA ALA A 19 6.11 -6.81 -6.67
C ALA A 19 6.10 -5.94 -5.40
N GLU A 20 4.93 -5.45 -5.02
CA GLU A 20 4.67 -4.85 -3.71
C GLU A 20 4.25 -5.95 -2.72
N PRO A 21 4.85 -6.08 -1.51
CA PRO A 21 4.38 -7.02 -0.48
C PRO A 21 2.94 -6.79 -0.03
N VAL A 22 2.54 -5.52 0.04
CA VAL A 22 1.15 -5.08 0.19
C VAL A 22 0.89 -4.07 -0.91
N VAL A 23 0.05 -4.43 -1.87
CA VAL A 23 -0.22 -3.57 -3.03
C VAL A 23 -0.92 -2.29 -2.59
N GLY A 24 -0.33 -1.16 -2.92
CA GLY A 24 -0.75 0.14 -2.42
C GLY A 24 -1.95 0.75 -3.12
N ALA A 25 -1.74 1.91 -3.74
CA ALA A 25 -2.79 2.79 -4.25
C ALA A 25 -3.66 2.17 -5.34
N THR A 26 -3.10 1.30 -6.18
CA THR A 26 -3.81 0.73 -7.34
C THR A 26 -4.89 -0.26 -6.94
N LEU A 27 -4.67 -1.05 -5.88
CA LEU A 27 -5.61 -2.07 -5.43
C LEU A 27 -6.19 -1.80 -4.02
N GLY A 28 -5.68 -0.80 -3.29
CA GLY A 28 -6.19 -0.44 -1.97
C GLY A 28 -5.75 -1.37 -0.85
N ALA A 29 -4.46 -1.38 -0.54
CA ALA A 29 -3.82 -2.10 0.56
C ALA A 29 -4.05 -3.62 0.54
N VAL A 30 -3.87 -4.28 -0.60
CA VAL A 30 -4.02 -5.74 -0.75
C VAL A 30 -2.76 -6.46 -0.26
N PRO A 31 -2.79 -7.16 0.88
CA PRO A 31 -1.69 -8.00 1.31
C PRO A 31 -1.66 -9.30 0.50
N ALA A 32 -0.46 -9.84 0.30
CA ALA A 32 -0.31 -11.17 -0.27
C ALA A 32 -0.92 -12.24 0.66
N VAL A 33 -1.44 -13.31 0.06
CA VAL A 33 -1.88 -14.48 0.83
C VAL A 33 -0.70 -15.17 1.51
N PRO A 34 -0.89 -15.81 2.67
CA PRO A 34 0.19 -16.48 3.39
C PRO A 34 0.96 -17.46 2.49
N GLY A 35 2.30 -17.35 2.51
CA GLY A 35 3.21 -18.21 1.75
C GLY A 35 3.44 -17.79 0.30
N TYR A 36 2.73 -16.80 -0.23
CA TYR A 36 2.90 -16.33 -1.61
C TYR A 36 4.35 -15.91 -1.90
N PHE A 37 4.89 -14.97 -1.12
CA PHE A 37 6.25 -14.48 -1.35
C PHE A 37 7.33 -15.51 -1.04
N ARG A 38 7.08 -16.44 -0.13
CA ARG A 38 7.99 -17.58 0.08
C ARG A 38 8.08 -18.43 -1.19
N ARG A 39 6.92 -18.75 -1.81
CA ARG A 39 6.91 -19.51 -3.06
C ARG A 39 7.54 -18.72 -4.22
N VAL A 40 7.29 -17.42 -4.31
CA VAL A 40 7.94 -16.55 -5.32
C VAL A 40 9.46 -16.56 -5.13
N ARG A 41 9.97 -16.45 -3.90
CA ARG A 41 11.41 -16.51 -3.63
C ARG A 41 12.02 -17.84 -4.08
N GLU A 42 11.38 -18.96 -3.75
CA GLU A 42 11.83 -20.30 -4.19
C GLU A 42 11.92 -20.40 -5.72
N ILE A 43 10.91 -19.92 -6.43
CA ILE A 43 10.89 -19.91 -7.90
C ILE A 43 12.01 -19.02 -8.45
N CYS A 44 12.16 -17.80 -7.93
CA CYS A 44 13.23 -16.90 -8.35
C CYS A 44 14.61 -17.51 -8.14
N ASP A 45 14.84 -18.14 -6.97
CA ASP A 45 16.10 -18.82 -6.66
C ASP A 45 16.40 -19.97 -7.61
N SER A 46 15.40 -20.80 -7.94
CA SER A 46 15.56 -21.96 -8.80
C SER A 46 15.94 -21.61 -10.24
N HIS A 47 15.58 -20.41 -10.70
CA HIS A 47 15.88 -19.91 -12.05
C HIS A 47 16.97 -18.82 -12.08
N GLY A 48 17.55 -18.46 -10.92
CA GLY A 48 18.55 -17.37 -10.86
C GLY A 48 17.99 -15.98 -11.14
N ILE A 49 16.67 -15.81 -10.98
CA ILE A 49 15.93 -14.55 -11.19
C ILE A 49 16.01 -13.71 -9.91
N LEU A 50 16.19 -12.40 -10.05
CA LEU A 50 16.20 -11.48 -8.91
C LEU A 50 14.78 -11.24 -8.37
N LEU A 51 14.63 -11.18 -7.05
CA LEU A 51 13.41 -10.67 -6.42
C LEU A 51 13.61 -9.22 -6.02
N ILE A 52 12.79 -8.33 -6.58
CA ILE A 52 12.75 -6.91 -6.26
C ILE A 52 11.43 -6.63 -5.55
N LEU A 53 11.48 -6.12 -4.33
CA LEU A 53 10.28 -5.74 -3.58
C LEU A 53 10.14 -4.21 -3.54
N ASP A 54 9.00 -3.73 -4.01
CA ASP A 54 8.62 -2.32 -3.88
C ASP A 54 7.95 -2.11 -2.52
N GLU A 55 8.71 -1.57 -1.60
CA GLU A 55 8.23 -1.21 -0.26
C GLU A 55 8.05 0.31 -0.09
N VAL A 56 7.89 1.03 -1.18
CA VAL A 56 7.66 2.47 -1.16
C VAL A 56 6.42 2.86 -0.35
N MET A 57 5.35 2.07 -0.40
CA MET A 57 4.14 2.34 0.38
C MET A 57 4.04 1.49 1.65
N CYS A 58 4.38 0.22 1.58
CA CYS A 58 4.17 -0.73 2.68
C CYS A 58 5.36 -0.86 3.64
N GLY A 59 6.54 -0.36 3.26
CA GLY A 59 7.74 -0.39 4.10
C GLY A 59 7.83 0.77 5.11
N MET A 60 9.01 0.89 5.68
CA MET A 60 9.37 1.94 6.67
C MET A 60 8.42 2.02 7.86
N GLY A 61 7.98 0.86 8.35
CA GLY A 61 7.13 0.77 9.54
C GLY A 61 5.62 0.70 9.27
N ARG A 62 5.15 1.01 8.06
CA ARG A 62 3.72 1.15 7.72
C ARG A 62 2.87 -0.08 8.09
N THR A 63 3.43 -1.27 7.98
CA THR A 63 2.75 -2.54 8.26
C THR A 63 3.04 -3.13 9.65
N GLY A 64 3.80 -2.43 10.50
CA GLY A 64 4.16 -2.87 11.85
C GLY A 64 5.57 -3.46 11.98
N THR A 65 6.23 -3.76 10.86
CA THR A 65 7.66 -4.11 10.78
C THR A 65 8.40 -3.06 9.95
N LEU A 66 9.72 -2.97 10.05
CA LEU A 66 10.47 -1.98 9.29
C LEU A 66 10.28 -2.20 7.78
N PHE A 67 10.36 -3.46 7.35
CA PHE A 67 9.99 -3.88 6.00
C PHE A 67 8.83 -4.86 6.05
N ALA A 68 7.88 -4.74 5.12
CA ALA A 68 6.72 -5.62 5.05
C ALA A 68 7.13 -7.07 4.73
N CYS A 69 8.20 -7.28 3.98
CA CYS A 69 8.72 -8.61 3.63
C CYS A 69 9.24 -9.40 4.85
N GLU A 70 9.56 -8.75 5.97
CA GLU A 70 9.92 -9.44 7.20
C GLU A 70 8.79 -10.38 7.67
N GLN A 71 7.54 -9.95 7.51
CA GLN A 71 6.36 -10.74 7.88
C GLN A 71 6.15 -11.96 6.97
N GLU A 72 6.72 -11.94 5.77
CA GLU A 72 6.69 -13.07 4.83
C GLU A 72 7.84 -14.08 5.10
N GLY A 73 8.79 -13.71 5.96
CA GLY A 73 9.97 -14.55 6.29
C GLY A 73 10.93 -14.71 5.12
N ILE A 74 11.03 -13.72 4.25
CA ILE A 74 11.92 -13.72 3.07
C ILE A 74 12.83 -12.52 3.05
N THR A 75 13.89 -12.62 2.24
CA THR A 75 14.80 -11.52 1.92
C THR A 75 14.80 -11.31 0.41
N ALA A 76 14.58 -10.06 -0.03
CA ALA A 76 14.69 -9.71 -1.43
C ALA A 76 16.15 -9.44 -1.85
N ASP A 77 16.40 -9.49 -3.16
CA ASP A 77 17.69 -9.08 -3.73
C ASP A 77 17.82 -7.56 -3.77
N LEU A 78 16.70 -6.87 -4.03
CA LEU A 78 16.59 -5.42 -4.00
C LEU A 78 15.29 -5.00 -3.34
N ILE A 79 15.33 -3.88 -2.58
CA ILE A 79 14.13 -3.27 -1.98
C ILE A 79 14.14 -1.78 -2.31
N THR A 80 13.06 -1.29 -2.90
CA THR A 80 12.85 0.15 -3.10
C THR A 80 12.09 0.75 -1.93
N ILE A 81 12.56 1.87 -1.41
CA ILE A 81 11.94 2.60 -0.30
C ILE A 81 11.88 4.09 -0.59
N ALA A 82 10.81 4.73 -0.13
CA ALA A 82 10.60 6.18 -0.18
C ALA A 82 9.57 6.59 0.87
N LYS A 83 8.76 7.59 0.60
CA LYS A 83 7.62 8.05 1.44
C LYS A 83 7.90 8.02 2.94
N GLY A 84 7.60 6.92 3.63
CA GLY A 84 7.87 6.72 5.05
C GLY A 84 9.35 6.87 5.44
N LEU A 85 10.29 6.70 4.51
CA LEU A 85 11.71 6.92 4.75
C LEU A 85 12.00 8.34 5.24
N GLY A 86 11.36 9.35 4.67
CA GLY A 86 11.48 10.75 5.08
C GLY A 86 10.21 11.34 5.67
N ALA A 87 9.15 10.53 5.87
CA ALA A 87 7.85 10.90 6.44
C ALA A 87 7.23 12.17 5.85
N GLY A 88 7.55 12.50 4.59
CA GLY A 88 7.05 13.70 3.90
C GLY A 88 7.82 15.00 4.21
N TYR A 89 8.79 14.98 5.11
CA TYR A 89 9.57 16.17 5.45
C TYR A 89 10.53 16.61 4.34
N GLN A 90 11.11 15.62 3.62
CA GLN A 90 11.94 15.86 2.44
C GLN A 90 11.68 14.80 1.37
N PRO A 91 11.75 15.15 0.06
CA PRO A 91 11.70 14.17 -1.01
C PRO A 91 12.97 13.33 -0.97
N ILE A 92 12.81 12.03 -0.68
CA ILE A 92 13.89 11.07 -0.62
C ILE A 92 13.38 9.68 -0.98
N GLY A 93 14.18 8.92 -1.69
CA GLY A 93 14.01 7.50 -1.93
C GLY A 93 15.36 6.81 -1.91
N ALA A 94 15.35 5.50 -1.70
CA ALA A 94 16.56 4.70 -1.73
C ALA A 94 16.30 3.31 -2.33
N LEU A 95 17.36 2.71 -2.83
CA LEU A 95 17.40 1.33 -3.25
C LEU A 95 18.37 0.58 -2.32
N LEU A 96 17.85 -0.41 -1.61
CA LEU A 96 18.66 -1.36 -0.84
C LEU A 96 19.05 -2.51 -1.75
N VAL A 97 20.33 -2.88 -1.70
CA VAL A 97 20.90 -3.86 -2.62
C VAL A 97 21.60 -4.94 -1.82
N SER A 98 21.34 -6.22 -2.13
CA SER A 98 22.02 -7.34 -1.48
C SER A 98 23.55 -7.31 -1.72
N ALA A 99 24.31 -7.84 -0.75
CA ALA A 99 25.76 -7.92 -0.86
C ALA A 99 26.20 -8.66 -2.14
N ARG A 100 25.47 -9.67 -2.57
CA ARG A 100 25.73 -10.44 -3.78
C ARG A 100 25.75 -9.55 -5.03
N ILE A 101 24.75 -8.67 -5.18
CA ILE A 101 24.66 -7.75 -6.33
C ILE A 101 25.72 -6.65 -6.22
N HIS A 102 25.89 -6.05 -5.03
CA HIS A 102 26.93 -5.07 -4.79
C HIS A 102 28.33 -5.63 -5.16
N ASP A 103 28.63 -6.84 -4.73
CA ASP A 103 29.92 -7.48 -5.02
C ASP A 103 30.10 -7.81 -6.51
N ALA A 104 29.01 -8.19 -7.21
CA ALA A 104 29.05 -8.41 -8.66
C ALA A 104 29.41 -7.12 -9.40
N ILE A 105 28.82 -5.97 -9.03
CA ILE A 105 29.16 -4.67 -9.60
C ILE A 105 30.60 -4.31 -9.26
N ARG A 106 31.03 -4.42 -8.00
CA ARG A 106 32.37 -4.05 -7.52
C ARG A 106 33.48 -4.89 -8.17
N LYS A 107 33.25 -6.21 -8.34
CA LYS A 107 34.22 -7.12 -8.97
C LYS A 107 34.15 -7.09 -10.50
N GLY A 108 33.02 -6.68 -11.08
CA GLY A 108 32.84 -6.53 -12.53
C GLY A 108 33.33 -5.18 -13.04
N SER A 109 32.42 -4.26 -13.35
CA SER A 109 32.76 -2.93 -13.86
C SER A 109 33.49 -2.02 -12.84
N GLY A 110 33.34 -2.31 -11.55
CA GLY A 110 33.81 -1.47 -10.45
C GLY A 110 33.06 -0.14 -10.31
N PHE A 111 32.05 0.09 -11.13
CA PHE A 111 31.35 1.36 -11.21
C PHE A 111 29.83 1.17 -11.38
N PHE A 112 29.05 1.83 -10.53
CA PHE A 112 27.58 1.88 -10.67
C PHE A 112 27.21 3.07 -11.56
N GLN A 113 26.85 2.78 -12.82
CA GLN A 113 26.59 3.78 -13.87
C GLN A 113 25.18 4.36 -13.78
N HIS A 114 24.70 4.70 -12.59
CA HIS A 114 23.41 5.35 -12.39
C HIS A 114 23.50 6.36 -11.26
N GLY A 115 22.82 7.48 -11.42
CA GLY A 115 22.75 8.51 -10.38
C GLY A 115 21.85 9.66 -10.78
N HIS A 116 21.50 10.46 -9.80
CA HIS A 116 20.78 11.72 -9.95
C HIS A 116 21.64 12.85 -9.39
N THR A 117 21.47 14.07 -9.89
CA THR A 117 22.21 15.25 -9.42
C THR A 117 22.11 15.42 -7.91
N TYR A 118 20.95 15.11 -7.33
CA TYR A 118 20.70 15.21 -5.88
C TYR A 118 20.91 13.89 -5.12
N LEU A 119 21.59 12.90 -5.69
CA LEU A 119 21.93 11.67 -4.98
C LEU A 119 22.77 12.01 -3.73
N GLY A 120 22.37 11.49 -2.57
CA GLY A 120 23.02 11.77 -1.30
C GLY A 120 22.83 13.21 -0.80
N HIS A 121 21.77 13.91 -1.22
CA HIS A 121 21.47 15.27 -0.76
C HIS A 121 21.41 15.34 0.77
N ALA A 122 22.28 16.16 1.35
CA ALA A 122 22.53 16.17 2.79
C ALA A 122 21.27 16.43 3.64
N ILE A 123 20.40 17.38 3.23
CA ILE A 123 19.17 17.71 3.94
C ILE A 123 18.18 16.52 3.87
N GLY A 124 18.04 15.91 2.70
CA GLY A 124 17.18 14.71 2.55
C GLY A 124 17.65 13.54 3.41
N CYS A 125 18.96 13.27 3.41
CA CYS A 125 19.57 12.22 4.23
C CYS A 125 19.42 12.51 5.74
N ALA A 126 19.61 13.76 6.17
CA ALA A 126 19.44 14.16 7.56
C ALA A 126 17.97 14.03 8.02
N ALA A 127 17.02 14.42 7.19
CA ALA A 127 15.60 14.26 7.49
C ALA A 127 15.21 12.77 7.60
N ALA A 128 15.67 11.94 6.65
CA ALA A 128 15.43 10.50 6.71
C ALA A 128 16.04 9.87 7.96
N LEU A 129 17.26 10.23 8.31
CA LEU A 129 17.94 9.73 9.53
C LEU A 129 17.14 10.12 10.79
N ALA A 130 16.68 11.36 10.90
CA ALA A 130 15.86 11.80 12.01
C ALA A 130 14.54 11.01 12.13
N VAL A 131 13.87 10.73 11.00
CA VAL A 131 12.66 9.89 10.97
C VAL A 131 12.95 8.46 11.43
N GLN A 132 14.06 7.87 10.98
CA GLN A 132 14.44 6.51 11.41
C GLN A 132 14.77 6.46 12.91
N HIS A 133 15.39 7.49 13.46
CA HIS A 133 15.62 7.61 14.90
C HIS A 133 14.27 7.71 15.65
N ALA A 134 13.34 8.55 15.21
CA ALA A 134 12.02 8.67 15.83
C ALA A 134 11.26 7.32 15.81
N ILE A 135 11.25 6.60 14.66
CA ILE A 135 10.63 5.28 14.56
C ILE A 135 11.17 4.32 15.61
N ARG A 136 12.50 4.28 15.77
CA ARG A 136 13.17 3.40 16.74
C ARG A 136 12.97 3.86 18.17
N ASP A 137 13.28 5.13 18.46
CA ASP A 137 13.43 5.66 19.82
C ASP A 137 12.05 5.88 20.50
N GLU A 138 11.00 6.14 19.72
CA GLU A 138 9.64 6.30 20.21
C GLU A 138 8.80 5.02 20.12
N GLY A 139 9.36 3.88 19.69
CA GLY A 139 8.67 2.60 19.62
C GLY A 139 7.50 2.59 18.61
N LEU A 140 7.66 3.32 17.51
CA LEU A 140 6.53 3.54 16.59
C LEU A 140 6.09 2.28 15.84
N LEU A 141 6.91 1.24 15.71
CA LEU A 141 6.49 -0.04 15.11
C LEU A 141 5.43 -0.74 15.97
N ASP A 142 5.62 -0.72 17.30
CA ASP A 142 4.64 -1.27 18.25
C ASP A 142 3.35 -0.43 18.23
N ALA A 143 3.48 0.89 18.15
CA ALA A 143 2.33 1.80 18.01
C ALA A 143 1.55 1.51 16.72
N VAL A 144 2.21 1.30 15.59
CA VAL A 144 1.58 0.91 14.31
C VAL A 144 0.84 -0.42 14.45
N THR A 145 1.43 -1.41 15.09
CA THR A 145 0.80 -2.70 15.32
C THR A 145 -0.47 -2.57 16.16
N ALA A 146 -0.39 -1.85 17.29
CA ALA A 146 -1.52 -1.64 18.18
C ALA A 146 -2.65 -0.81 17.53
N ARG A 147 -2.29 0.31 16.88
CA ARG A 147 -3.27 1.18 16.19
C ARG A 147 -3.83 0.52 14.95
N GLY A 148 -3.03 -0.28 14.25
CA GLY A 148 -3.49 -1.08 13.10
C GLY A 148 -4.54 -2.11 13.49
N ALA A 149 -4.34 -2.82 14.61
CA ALA A 149 -5.33 -3.75 15.14
C ALA A 149 -6.63 -3.02 15.53
N GLN A 150 -6.54 -1.84 16.19
CA GLN A 150 -7.70 -1.01 16.50
C GLN A 150 -8.42 -0.57 15.23
N LEU A 151 -7.69 -0.04 14.24
CA LEU A 151 -8.25 0.41 12.96
C LEU A 151 -9.02 -0.72 12.27
N ALA A 152 -8.42 -1.91 12.16
CA ALA A 152 -9.06 -3.08 11.57
C ALA A 152 -10.36 -3.44 12.31
N THR A 153 -10.32 -3.52 13.64
CA THR A 153 -11.50 -3.81 14.46
C THR A 153 -12.61 -2.79 14.21
N ARG A 154 -12.30 -1.49 14.25
CA ARG A 154 -13.29 -0.42 14.04
C ARG A 154 -13.87 -0.40 12.63
N LEU A 155 -13.05 -0.69 11.61
CA LEU A 155 -13.53 -0.83 10.23
C LEU A 155 -14.50 -2.00 10.09
N HIS A 156 -14.20 -3.15 10.68
CA HIS A 156 -15.11 -4.30 10.69
C HIS A 156 -16.41 -3.99 11.46
N GLU A 157 -16.34 -3.42 12.65
CA GLU A 157 -17.52 -3.01 13.42
C GLU A 157 -18.43 -2.06 12.63
N ARG A 158 -17.85 -1.13 11.86
CA ARG A 158 -18.60 -0.13 11.09
C ARG A 158 -19.17 -0.69 9.78
N PHE A 159 -18.46 -1.60 9.12
CA PHE A 159 -18.74 -1.93 7.73
C PHE A 159 -19.07 -3.39 7.42
N ASP A 160 -18.93 -4.35 8.36
CA ASP A 160 -19.21 -5.75 8.07
C ASP A 160 -20.66 -6.02 7.65
N ALA A 161 -21.61 -5.23 8.11
CA ALA A 161 -23.00 -5.31 7.69
C ALA A 161 -23.38 -4.32 6.58
N HIS A 162 -22.44 -3.51 6.11
CA HIS A 162 -22.72 -2.44 5.14
C HIS A 162 -23.00 -3.02 3.74
N PRO A 163 -24.15 -2.68 3.10
CA PRO A 163 -24.55 -3.30 1.84
C PRO A 163 -23.62 -3.00 0.65
N HIS A 164 -22.87 -1.91 0.75
CA HIS A 164 -22.00 -1.42 -0.32
C HIS A 164 -20.50 -1.53 -0.02
N VAL A 165 -20.12 -2.28 1.05
CA VAL A 165 -18.71 -2.59 1.31
C VAL A 165 -18.44 -4.04 0.91
N GLY A 166 -17.58 -4.21 -0.07
CA GLY A 166 -17.22 -5.51 -0.63
C GLY A 166 -16.11 -6.21 0.13
N ASP A 167 -15.12 -5.46 0.61
CA ASP A 167 -13.97 -6.00 1.32
C ASP A 167 -13.32 -4.95 2.24
N ILE A 168 -12.71 -5.43 3.32
CA ILE A 168 -11.88 -4.65 4.25
C ILE A 168 -10.57 -5.41 4.39
N ARG A 169 -9.46 -4.77 4.09
CA ARG A 169 -8.14 -5.42 4.04
C ARG A 169 -7.02 -4.50 4.45
N GLY A 170 -5.85 -5.05 4.71
CA GLY A 170 -4.65 -4.28 5.02
C GLY A 170 -3.73 -4.95 6.03
N ARG A 171 -2.69 -4.22 6.44
CA ARG A 171 -1.73 -4.59 7.50
C ARG A 171 -1.27 -3.35 8.25
N GLY A 172 -1.26 -3.41 9.58
CA GLY A 172 -0.85 -2.27 10.41
C GLY A 172 -1.70 -1.03 10.13
N LEU A 173 -1.08 0.12 9.98
CA LEU A 173 -1.77 1.37 9.62
C LEU A 173 -1.85 1.59 8.09
N PHE A 174 -2.09 0.51 7.35
CA PHE A 174 -2.29 0.52 5.91
C PHE A 174 -3.52 -0.31 5.59
N ALA A 175 -4.67 0.34 5.41
CA ALA A 175 -5.97 -0.31 5.26
C ALA A 175 -6.72 0.18 4.03
N GLY A 176 -7.50 -0.71 3.42
CA GLY A 176 -8.37 -0.44 2.29
C GLY A 176 -9.80 -0.89 2.55
N VAL A 177 -10.76 -0.07 2.16
CA VAL A 177 -12.20 -0.39 2.16
C VAL A 177 -12.67 -0.37 0.71
N GLU A 178 -13.06 -1.53 0.19
CA GLU A 178 -13.55 -1.67 -1.19
C GLU A 178 -15.06 -1.45 -1.26
N LEU A 179 -15.49 -0.68 -2.24
CA LEU A 179 -16.89 -0.28 -2.42
C LEU A 179 -17.49 -1.00 -3.62
N VAL A 180 -18.69 -1.52 -3.43
CA VAL A 180 -19.46 -2.28 -4.43
C VAL A 180 -20.91 -1.84 -4.46
N GLU A 181 -21.53 -1.90 -5.64
CA GLU A 181 -22.96 -1.67 -5.78
C GLU A 181 -23.78 -2.81 -5.16
N ASP A 182 -23.34 -4.04 -5.39
CA ASP A 182 -23.93 -5.25 -4.83
C ASP A 182 -22.84 -6.08 -4.12
N ARG A 183 -23.04 -6.28 -2.82
CA ARG A 183 -22.10 -7.02 -1.96
C ARG A 183 -22.07 -8.51 -2.27
N ALA A 184 -23.20 -9.11 -2.65
CA ALA A 184 -23.29 -10.56 -2.87
C ALA A 184 -22.54 -10.99 -4.13
N THR A 185 -22.66 -10.20 -5.18
CA THR A 185 -22.00 -10.45 -6.47
C THR A 185 -20.66 -9.75 -6.63
N LYS A 186 -20.30 -8.84 -5.70
CA LYS A 186 -19.15 -7.95 -5.79
C LYS A 186 -19.18 -7.04 -7.02
N THR A 187 -20.36 -6.75 -7.54
CA THR A 187 -20.53 -5.86 -8.69
C THR A 187 -20.05 -4.44 -8.32
N PRO A 188 -19.12 -3.86 -9.07
CA PRO A 188 -18.65 -2.50 -8.80
C PRO A 188 -19.73 -1.47 -9.16
N PHE A 189 -19.67 -0.29 -8.55
CA PHE A 189 -20.46 0.87 -8.99
C PHE A 189 -20.11 1.26 -10.42
N ASN A 190 -21.09 1.82 -11.14
CA ASN A 190 -20.84 2.39 -12.46
C ASN A 190 -19.79 3.51 -12.37
N PRO A 191 -18.66 3.41 -13.09
CA PRO A 191 -17.59 4.41 -13.03
C PRO A 191 -18.01 5.84 -13.36
N ALA A 192 -19.09 6.00 -14.14
CA ALA A 192 -19.64 7.32 -14.49
C ALA A 192 -20.16 8.09 -13.25
N LEU A 193 -20.48 7.40 -12.16
CA LEU A 193 -20.89 8.02 -10.89
C LEU A 193 -19.74 8.74 -10.18
N ARG A 194 -18.49 8.40 -10.49
CA ARG A 194 -17.30 8.98 -9.87
C ARG A 194 -17.40 8.98 -8.35
N LEU A 195 -17.80 7.83 -7.77
CA LEU A 195 -18.08 7.69 -6.34
C LEU A 195 -16.86 8.08 -5.49
N ASN A 196 -15.68 7.64 -5.89
CA ASN A 196 -14.41 8.00 -5.26
C ASN A 196 -14.21 9.53 -5.16
N ALA A 197 -14.52 10.28 -6.21
CA ALA A 197 -14.40 11.73 -6.20
C ALA A 197 -15.43 12.40 -5.26
N THR A 198 -16.65 11.87 -5.20
CA THR A 198 -17.69 12.33 -4.28
C THR A 198 -17.29 12.08 -2.83
N ILE A 199 -16.80 10.88 -2.49
CA ILE A 199 -16.30 10.55 -1.16
C ILE A 199 -15.15 11.48 -0.77
N LYS A 200 -14.18 11.70 -1.66
CA LYS A 200 -13.05 12.59 -1.40
C LYS A 200 -13.50 14.00 -1.00
N ARG A 201 -14.46 14.55 -1.75
CA ARG A 201 -14.99 15.89 -1.49
C ARG A 201 -15.73 15.96 -0.16
N ILE A 202 -16.60 14.99 0.15
CA ILE A 202 -17.37 14.95 1.39
C ILE A 202 -16.45 14.74 2.59
N ALA A 203 -15.56 13.77 2.54
CA ALA A 203 -14.60 13.47 3.62
C ALA A 203 -13.74 14.69 3.94
N LEU A 204 -13.21 15.38 2.92
CA LEU A 204 -12.41 16.58 3.12
C LEU A 204 -13.22 17.73 3.77
N ALA A 205 -14.46 17.92 3.35
CA ALA A 205 -15.36 18.92 3.95
C ALA A 205 -15.71 18.59 5.42
N SER A 206 -15.71 17.31 5.79
CA SER A 206 -15.93 16.83 7.16
C SER A 206 -14.63 16.78 8.00
N GLY A 207 -13.49 17.20 7.44
CA GLY A 207 -12.20 17.22 8.13
C GLY A 207 -11.40 15.93 8.06
N LEU A 208 -11.77 14.97 7.19
CA LEU A 208 -11.02 13.74 6.96
C LEU A 208 -10.27 13.80 5.62
N MET A 209 -8.94 13.74 5.68
CA MET A 209 -8.11 13.50 4.52
C MET A 209 -7.85 12.00 4.38
N CYS A 210 -8.57 11.33 3.47
CA CYS A 210 -8.35 9.95 3.09
C CYS A 210 -8.04 9.86 1.58
N TYR A 211 -7.80 8.66 1.07
CA TYR A 211 -7.37 8.46 -0.32
C TYR A 211 -8.36 7.56 -1.09
N PRO A 212 -9.52 8.10 -1.51
CA PRO A 212 -10.45 7.39 -2.37
C PRO A 212 -9.90 7.30 -3.80
N MET A 213 -9.92 6.09 -4.35
CA MET A 213 -9.45 5.77 -5.70
C MET A 213 -10.53 5.03 -6.47
N GLY A 214 -10.54 5.21 -7.79
CA GLY A 214 -11.32 4.41 -8.74
C GLY A 214 -10.38 3.58 -9.61
N GLY A 215 -10.96 2.63 -10.36
CA GLY A 215 -10.20 1.81 -11.29
C GLY A 215 -9.52 0.59 -10.65
N THR A 216 -9.95 0.15 -9.49
CA THR A 216 -9.42 -1.03 -8.79
C THR A 216 -9.48 -2.30 -9.65
N ILE A 217 -10.49 -2.39 -10.52
CA ILE A 217 -10.69 -3.48 -11.48
C ILE A 217 -10.33 -2.95 -12.87
N ASP A 218 -9.38 -3.59 -13.55
CA ASP A 218 -8.95 -3.31 -14.93
C ASP A 218 -8.56 -1.84 -15.24
N GLY A 219 -8.32 -1.02 -14.24
CA GLY A 219 -8.00 0.40 -14.38
C GLY A 219 -9.20 1.30 -14.70
N ARG A 220 -10.44 0.79 -14.67
CA ARG A 220 -11.67 1.50 -15.04
C ARG A 220 -12.75 1.43 -13.97
N ALA A 221 -13.17 0.21 -13.61
CA ALA A 221 -14.21 -0.04 -12.63
C ALA A 221 -13.62 -0.28 -11.24
N GLY A 222 -14.50 -0.25 -10.23
CA GLY A 222 -14.13 -0.48 -8.83
C GLY A 222 -13.67 0.79 -8.12
N ASP A 223 -14.15 0.97 -6.92
CA ASP A 223 -13.80 2.06 -6.02
C ASP A 223 -13.31 1.51 -4.69
N HIS A 224 -12.28 2.13 -4.13
CA HIS A 224 -11.84 1.85 -2.77
C HIS A 224 -11.40 3.13 -2.06
N VAL A 225 -11.36 3.09 -0.75
CA VAL A 225 -10.74 4.13 0.08
C VAL A 225 -9.55 3.55 0.80
N LEU A 226 -8.37 4.13 0.57
CA LEU A 226 -7.15 3.76 1.27
C LEU A 226 -6.93 4.69 2.46
N LEU A 227 -6.59 4.11 3.60
CA LEU A 227 -6.24 4.77 4.85
C LEU A 227 -4.77 4.48 5.19
N ALA A 228 -4.03 5.53 5.51
CA ALA A 228 -2.65 5.46 5.93
C ALA A 228 -2.34 6.55 6.97
N PRO A 229 -2.99 6.52 8.16
CA PRO A 229 -2.80 7.55 9.18
C PRO A 229 -1.35 7.59 9.68
N PRO A 230 -0.90 8.73 10.25
CA PRO A 230 0.43 8.84 10.86
C PRO A 230 0.65 7.81 11.97
N PHE A 231 1.90 7.38 12.17
CA PHE A 231 2.24 6.37 13.20
C PHE A 231 1.96 6.86 14.61
N ILE A 232 2.03 8.17 14.83
CA ILE A 232 1.77 8.86 16.12
C ILE A 232 0.28 9.10 16.40
N THR A 233 -0.62 8.59 15.53
CA THR A 233 -2.07 8.77 15.71
C THR A 233 -2.54 8.11 17.01
N ASP A 234 -3.24 8.86 17.85
CA ASP A 234 -3.81 8.36 19.10
C ASP A 234 -5.07 7.53 18.86
N PRO A 235 -5.51 6.74 19.89
CA PRO A 235 -6.69 5.89 19.77
C PRO A 235 -7.98 6.60 19.41
N ALA A 236 -8.22 7.76 19.98
CA ALA A 236 -9.46 8.52 19.75
C ALA A 236 -9.52 9.04 18.31
N THR A 237 -8.38 9.43 17.77
CA THR A 237 -8.26 9.83 16.36
C THR A 237 -8.51 8.67 15.41
N ILE A 238 -8.07 7.43 15.72
CA ILE A 238 -8.42 6.24 14.91
C ILE A 238 -9.95 6.03 14.89
N ASP A 239 -10.60 6.12 16.03
CA ASP A 239 -12.07 5.98 16.10
C ASP A 239 -12.76 7.08 15.27
N ARG A 240 -12.29 8.32 15.37
CA ARG A 240 -12.82 9.45 14.60
C ARG A 240 -12.61 9.30 13.09
N ILE A 241 -11.48 8.76 12.66
CA ILE A 241 -11.23 8.46 11.23
C ILE A 241 -12.28 7.51 10.68
N VAL A 242 -12.59 6.43 11.40
CA VAL A 242 -13.56 5.43 10.94
C VAL A 242 -14.99 5.98 10.94
N GLU A 243 -15.36 6.78 11.94
CA GLU A 243 -16.65 7.45 12.00
C GLU A 243 -16.84 8.39 10.80
N LEU A 244 -15.91 9.33 10.57
CA LEU A 244 -15.97 10.27 9.46
C LEU A 244 -15.94 9.58 8.09
N LEU A 245 -15.16 8.48 7.97
CA LEU A 245 -15.16 7.68 6.75
C LEU A 245 -16.53 7.08 6.48
N GLY A 246 -17.16 6.49 7.51
CA GLY A 246 -18.48 5.91 7.40
C GLY A 246 -19.53 6.92 6.96
N GLU A 247 -19.61 8.04 7.65
CA GLU A 247 -20.51 9.14 7.29
C GLU A 247 -20.28 9.63 5.86
N SER A 248 -19.02 9.73 5.42
CA SER A 248 -18.66 10.20 4.08
C SER A 248 -19.04 9.22 2.99
N ILE A 249 -18.87 7.91 3.23
CA ILE A 249 -19.27 6.85 2.30
C ILE A 249 -20.80 6.83 2.17
N ASP A 250 -21.54 6.83 3.28
CA ASP A 250 -23.00 6.81 3.28
C ASP A 250 -23.57 7.99 2.51
N ALA A 251 -23.11 9.20 2.83
CA ALA A 251 -23.57 10.43 2.16
C ALA A 251 -23.22 10.45 0.66
N ALA A 252 -22.07 9.92 0.27
CA ALA A 252 -21.67 9.87 -1.13
C ALA A 252 -22.52 8.88 -1.94
N ILE A 253 -22.82 7.72 -1.36
CA ILE A 253 -23.69 6.71 -1.98
C ILE A 253 -25.11 7.25 -2.12
N GLU A 254 -25.67 7.84 -1.06
CA GLU A 254 -27.01 8.44 -1.09
C GLU A 254 -27.12 9.54 -2.16
N GLN A 255 -26.13 10.44 -2.21
CA GLN A 255 -26.09 11.50 -3.23
C GLN A 255 -26.09 10.93 -4.66
N ASN A 256 -25.29 9.88 -4.92
CA ASN A 256 -25.19 9.28 -6.24
C ASN A 256 -26.43 8.49 -6.62
N LEU A 257 -27.05 7.76 -5.70
CA LEU A 257 -28.30 7.03 -5.94
C LEU A 257 -29.47 8.00 -6.19
N CYS A 258 -29.52 9.15 -5.51
CA CYS A 258 -30.51 10.18 -5.76
C CYS A 258 -30.39 10.76 -7.19
N LEU A 259 -29.16 11.04 -7.65
CA LEU A 259 -28.91 11.52 -9.00
C LEU A 259 -29.35 10.51 -10.07
N LEU A 260 -29.12 9.21 -9.87
CA LEU A 260 -29.58 8.17 -10.80
C LEU A 260 -31.11 8.14 -10.93
N ARG A 261 -31.84 8.28 -9.82
CA ARG A 261 -33.30 8.30 -9.84
C ARG A 261 -33.87 9.52 -10.60
N LEU A 262 -33.22 10.67 -10.45
CA LEU A 262 -33.60 11.89 -11.14
C LEU A 262 -33.33 11.85 -12.68
N CYS A 263 -32.30 11.10 -13.09
CA CYS A 263 -31.98 10.94 -14.52
C CYS A 263 -32.88 9.90 -15.25
N GLN A 264 -33.63 9.09 -14.50
CA GLN A 264 -34.53 8.07 -15.04
C GLN A 264 -36.02 8.53 -15.08
N SER A 265 -36.31 9.65 -14.46
CA SER A 265 -37.63 10.33 -14.48
C SER A 265 -37.70 11.40 -15.58
#